data_52a9e1638c7049daf40ef820ad07ca81
#
_entry.id   52a9e1638c7049daf40ef820ad07ca81
#
_cell.length_a   1.000
_cell.length_b   1.000
_cell.length_c   1.000
_cell.angle_alpha   90.00
_cell.angle_beta   90.00
_cell.angle_gamma   90.00
#
_symmetry.space_group_name_H-M   'P 1'
#
loop_
_entity.id
_entity.type
_entity.pdbx_description
1 polymer ?
#
loop_
_entity_poly.entity_id
_entity_poly.type
_entity_poly.pdbx_seq_one_letter_code
_entity_poly.pdbx_strand_id
1 'polypeptide(L)'
;DLKIRHYEHNGEHIEIAPSVYGMPTMFDEDVLVYCISYIKAKMKQYEKGETEESPSRLVQLVARQFLVATNRGVGGREYRLLEDSLKRLNGVSVSTTIKTNGVTSKKGFGLIESYNIVEKSEVDGRMIAVEVVLSEWIYNAILSNELLTLSPNYYDISSPLKKRVYKLARKHCGNQSKAEMNLSTLHKKSGSTSPLKKTRYNIKKIEEVNDLPDYKLIYLEEKDKVVFVPRQESIKKLKQAHYNGVKPKLKPETYANVRKMLIKRDGRCNFDVHALEQEWLFHWEKNESETLKNPEGAFYRFCKQKK
;
A
#
# COMPACT_ATOMS: atom_id res chain seq x y z
N ASP A 1 10.57 -16.92 -16.98
CA ASP A 1 10.30 -18.07 -16.12
C ASP A 1 8.84 -18.48 -16.31
N LEU A 2 8.62 -19.71 -16.79
CA LEU A 2 7.28 -20.28 -17.03
C LEU A 2 6.85 -21.27 -15.93
N LYS A 3 7.57 -21.29 -14.80
CA LYS A 3 7.26 -22.19 -13.70
C LYS A 3 6.15 -21.63 -12.82
N ILE A 4 5.16 -22.47 -12.55
CA ILE A 4 4.12 -22.16 -11.56
C ILE A 4 4.78 -22.03 -10.18
N ARG A 5 4.38 -21.03 -9.41
CA ARG A 5 4.88 -20.80 -8.06
C ARG A 5 3.79 -21.11 -7.04
N HIS A 6 4.14 -21.89 -6.04
CA HIS A 6 3.26 -22.28 -4.96
C HIS A 6 3.74 -21.65 -3.66
N TYR A 7 2.81 -21.06 -2.92
CA TYR A 7 3.06 -20.49 -1.60
C TYR A 7 2.03 -21.02 -0.62
N GLU A 8 2.48 -21.30 0.58
CA GLU A 8 1.63 -21.74 1.67
C GLU A 8 1.91 -20.90 2.91
N HIS A 9 0.85 -20.43 3.56
CA HIS A 9 0.95 -19.69 4.80
C HIS A 9 -0.34 -19.85 5.62
N ASN A 10 -0.22 -20.34 6.87
CA ASN A 10 -1.34 -20.53 7.78
C ASN A 10 -2.49 -21.40 7.21
N GLY A 11 -2.17 -22.39 6.39
CA GLY A 11 -3.18 -23.25 5.75
C GLY A 11 -3.88 -22.64 4.54
N GLU A 12 -3.49 -21.44 4.13
CA GLU A 12 -3.89 -20.84 2.86
C GLU A 12 -2.86 -21.17 1.78
N HIS A 13 -3.34 -21.54 0.62
CA HIS A 13 -2.51 -21.86 -0.54
C HIS A 13 -2.70 -20.82 -1.61
N ILE A 14 -1.59 -20.32 -2.14
CA ILE A 14 -1.56 -19.40 -3.27
C ILE A 14 -0.73 -20.05 -4.37
N GLU A 15 -1.32 -20.14 -5.54
CA GLU A 15 -0.67 -20.59 -6.77
C GLU A 15 -0.62 -19.42 -7.75
N ILE A 16 0.53 -19.19 -8.37
CA ILE A 16 0.71 -18.17 -9.41
C ILE A 16 1.21 -18.85 -10.66
N ALA A 17 0.37 -18.89 -11.67
CA ALA A 17 0.71 -19.42 -12.99
C ALA A 17 1.11 -18.28 -13.93
N PRO A 18 2.30 -18.33 -14.53
CA PRO A 18 2.74 -17.33 -15.49
C PRO A 18 1.94 -17.37 -16.78
N SER A 19 1.92 -16.25 -17.50
CA SER A 19 1.46 -16.23 -18.89
C SER A 19 2.48 -16.90 -19.83
N VAL A 20 2.09 -17.12 -21.09
CA VAL A 20 3.03 -17.54 -22.15
C VAL A 20 4.17 -16.53 -22.35
N TYR A 21 3.98 -15.28 -21.93
CA TYR A 21 4.99 -14.22 -21.95
C TYR A 21 5.88 -14.20 -20.70
N GLY A 22 5.70 -15.13 -19.79
CA GLY A 22 6.46 -15.26 -18.55
C GLY A 22 5.76 -14.73 -17.31
N MET A 23 6.48 -14.82 -16.19
CA MET A 23 6.04 -14.31 -14.89
C MET A 23 6.17 -12.78 -14.84
N PRO A 24 5.15 -12.06 -14.33
CA PRO A 24 5.28 -10.63 -14.07
C PRO A 24 6.47 -10.31 -13.15
N THR A 25 7.15 -9.23 -13.43
CA THR A 25 8.32 -8.76 -12.70
C THR A 25 7.97 -7.59 -11.78
N MET A 26 8.94 -7.18 -10.95
CA MET A 26 8.79 -5.97 -10.12
C MET A 26 8.61 -4.68 -10.95
N PHE A 27 9.09 -4.67 -12.20
CA PHE A 27 8.89 -3.54 -13.10
C PHE A 27 7.50 -3.54 -13.74
N ASP A 28 6.90 -4.71 -13.96
CA ASP A 28 5.53 -4.82 -14.44
C ASP A 28 4.54 -4.36 -13.35
N GLU A 29 4.86 -4.60 -12.08
CA GLU A 29 4.08 -4.10 -10.95
C GLU A 29 3.97 -2.56 -10.91
N ASP A 30 4.92 -1.82 -11.52
CA ASP A 30 4.83 -0.36 -11.61
C ASP A 30 3.57 0.11 -12.35
N VAL A 31 3.09 -0.67 -13.33
CA VAL A 31 1.81 -0.40 -14.02
C VAL A 31 0.65 -0.48 -13.02
N LEU A 32 0.62 -1.52 -12.19
CA LEU A 32 -0.42 -1.67 -11.17
C LEU A 32 -0.35 -0.55 -10.12
N VAL A 33 0.85 -0.22 -9.63
CA VAL A 33 1.06 0.86 -8.66
C VAL A 33 0.58 2.20 -9.22
N TYR A 34 0.85 2.47 -10.50
CA TYR A 34 0.40 3.68 -11.18
C TYR A 34 -1.13 3.72 -11.29
N CYS A 35 -1.75 2.65 -11.78
CA CYS A 35 -3.21 2.55 -11.91
C CYS A 35 -3.92 2.68 -10.56
N ILE A 36 -3.42 1.99 -9.52
CA ILE A 36 -3.95 2.09 -8.16
C ILE A 36 -3.86 3.53 -7.63
N SER A 37 -2.72 4.19 -7.84
CA SER A 37 -2.52 5.58 -7.41
C SER A 37 -3.46 6.53 -8.13
N TYR A 38 -3.68 6.32 -9.43
CA TYR A 38 -4.62 7.09 -10.23
C TYR A 38 -6.06 6.95 -9.70
N ILE A 39 -6.53 5.71 -9.49
CA ILE A 39 -7.87 5.44 -8.97
C ILE A 39 -8.04 6.06 -7.57
N LYS A 40 -7.06 5.91 -6.68
CA LYS A 40 -7.10 6.53 -5.34
C LYS A 40 -7.18 8.06 -5.40
N ALA A 41 -6.48 8.69 -6.34
CA ALA A 41 -6.57 10.13 -6.55
C ALA A 41 -7.98 10.55 -7.01
N LYS A 42 -8.56 9.80 -7.95
CA LYS A 42 -9.96 10.01 -8.41
C LYS A 42 -10.98 9.79 -7.30
N MET A 43 -10.82 8.74 -6.48
CA MET A 43 -11.68 8.49 -5.31
C MET A 43 -11.66 9.68 -4.36
N LYS A 44 -10.48 10.22 -4.06
CA LYS A 44 -10.34 11.38 -3.19
C LYS A 44 -11.04 12.63 -3.76
N GLN A 45 -10.98 12.84 -5.08
CA GLN A 45 -11.70 13.93 -5.75
C GLN A 45 -13.22 13.73 -5.65
N TYR A 46 -13.70 12.50 -5.88
CA TYR A 46 -15.11 12.15 -5.76
C TYR A 46 -15.64 12.33 -4.33
N GLU A 47 -14.90 11.83 -3.33
CA GLU A 47 -15.24 11.99 -1.90
C GLU A 47 -15.32 13.45 -1.45
N LYS A 48 -14.54 14.34 -2.08
CA LYS A 48 -14.58 15.78 -1.82
C LYS A 48 -15.64 16.54 -2.61
N GLY A 49 -16.36 15.86 -3.51
CA GLY A 49 -17.33 16.51 -4.39
C GLY A 49 -16.68 17.35 -5.52
N GLU A 50 -15.38 17.15 -5.80
CA GLU A 50 -14.66 17.83 -6.87
C GLU A 50 -15.01 17.26 -8.27
N THR A 51 -15.65 16.09 -8.32
CA THR A 51 -16.18 15.43 -9.53
C THR A 51 -17.42 14.62 -9.19
N GLU A 52 -18.35 14.51 -10.13
CA GLU A 52 -19.53 13.66 -10.04
C GLU A 52 -19.26 12.23 -10.55
N GLU A 53 -18.14 12.03 -11.25
CA GLU A 53 -17.76 10.75 -11.82
C GLU A 53 -17.23 9.80 -10.76
N SER A 54 -17.96 8.71 -10.53
CA SER A 54 -17.52 7.63 -9.64
C SER A 54 -16.29 6.93 -10.23
N PRO A 55 -15.25 6.68 -9.44
CA PRO A 55 -14.06 5.98 -9.92
C PRO A 55 -14.42 4.59 -10.45
N SER A 56 -13.85 4.22 -11.58
CA SER A 56 -14.04 2.91 -12.18
C SER A 56 -12.74 2.08 -12.17
N ARG A 57 -12.83 0.81 -12.56
CA ARG A 57 -11.67 -0.07 -12.74
C ARG A 57 -10.83 0.28 -13.97
N LEU A 58 -11.38 1.08 -14.88
CA LEU A 58 -10.74 1.52 -16.09
C LEU A 58 -9.81 2.69 -15.81
N VAL A 59 -8.57 2.56 -16.22
CA VAL A 59 -7.56 3.62 -16.17
C VAL A 59 -7.06 3.88 -17.57
N GLN A 60 -7.26 5.12 -18.05
CA GLN A 60 -6.66 5.60 -19.28
C GLN A 60 -5.34 6.28 -18.96
N LEU A 61 -4.26 5.83 -19.55
CA LEU A 61 -2.93 6.39 -19.37
C LEU A 61 -2.31 6.80 -20.71
N VAL A 62 -1.64 7.92 -20.69
CA VAL A 62 -0.75 8.35 -21.78
C VAL A 62 0.58 7.66 -21.58
N ALA A 63 1.00 6.79 -22.50
CA ALA A 63 2.17 5.94 -22.35
C ALA A 63 3.44 6.73 -22.01
N ARG A 64 3.66 7.88 -22.67
CA ARG A 64 4.82 8.75 -22.39
C ARG A 64 4.79 9.32 -20.97
N GLN A 65 3.61 9.74 -20.49
CA GLN A 65 3.47 10.27 -19.11
C GLN A 65 3.73 9.17 -18.07
N PHE A 66 3.22 7.98 -18.31
CA PHE A 66 3.51 6.80 -17.46
C PHE A 66 5.01 6.51 -17.38
N LEU A 67 5.71 6.46 -18.54
CA LEU A 67 7.15 6.18 -18.58
C LEU A 67 7.94 7.25 -17.80
N VAL A 68 7.61 8.53 -17.98
CA VAL A 68 8.23 9.64 -17.24
C VAL A 68 7.93 9.54 -15.74
N ALA A 69 6.66 9.34 -15.36
CA ALA A 69 6.24 9.26 -13.97
C ALA A 69 6.85 8.06 -13.22
N THR A 70 7.18 6.99 -13.94
CA THR A 70 7.82 5.79 -13.39
C THR A 70 9.35 5.80 -13.52
N ASN A 71 9.92 6.97 -13.84
CA ASN A 71 11.37 7.20 -13.99
C ASN A 71 12.01 6.27 -15.04
N ARG A 72 11.35 6.10 -16.20
CA ARG A 72 11.81 5.30 -17.31
C ARG A 72 12.18 6.17 -18.50
N GLY A 73 13.05 5.64 -19.38
CA GLY A 73 13.30 6.28 -20.66
C GLY A 73 12.05 6.34 -21.55
N VAL A 74 12.08 7.22 -22.56
CA VAL A 74 10.97 7.40 -23.51
C VAL A 74 11.33 6.94 -24.93
N GLY A 75 12.33 6.07 -25.05
CA GLY A 75 12.71 5.47 -26.33
C GLY A 75 11.79 4.31 -26.74
N GLY A 76 11.84 3.89 -28.00
CA GLY A 76 10.99 2.81 -28.54
C GLY A 76 11.12 1.47 -27.79
N ARG A 77 12.28 1.19 -27.17
CA ARG A 77 12.47 0.02 -26.30
C ARG A 77 11.52 0.05 -25.09
N GLU A 78 11.36 1.19 -24.45
CA GLU A 78 10.55 1.31 -23.24
C GLU A 78 9.05 1.12 -23.52
N TYR A 79 8.58 1.56 -24.68
CA TYR A 79 7.21 1.29 -25.13
C TYR A 79 6.96 -0.20 -25.36
N ARG A 80 7.93 -0.93 -25.96
CA ARG A 80 7.83 -2.39 -26.12
C ARG A 80 7.83 -3.09 -24.76
N LEU A 81 8.67 -2.66 -23.82
CA LEU A 81 8.69 -3.21 -22.47
C LEU A 81 7.37 -2.96 -21.71
N LEU A 82 6.71 -1.81 -21.95
CA LEU A 82 5.39 -1.53 -21.42
C LEU A 82 4.34 -2.49 -22.00
N GLU A 83 4.33 -2.69 -23.32
CA GLU A 83 3.43 -3.65 -23.97
C GLU A 83 3.65 -5.08 -23.44
N ASP A 84 4.92 -5.51 -23.29
CA ASP A 84 5.26 -6.81 -22.73
C ASP A 84 4.82 -6.94 -21.25
N SER A 85 4.89 -5.85 -20.48
CA SER A 85 4.37 -5.81 -19.11
C SER A 85 2.86 -6.02 -19.07
N LEU A 86 2.11 -5.37 -19.96
CA LEU A 86 0.65 -5.54 -20.08
C LEU A 86 0.29 -6.99 -20.43
N LYS A 87 1.02 -7.60 -21.39
CA LYS A 87 0.83 -9.02 -21.77
C LYS A 87 1.04 -9.96 -20.58
N ARG A 88 2.11 -9.75 -19.79
CA ARG A 88 2.38 -10.58 -18.61
C ARG A 88 1.33 -10.38 -17.52
N LEU A 89 0.93 -9.15 -17.24
CA LEU A 89 -0.07 -8.82 -16.22
C LEU A 89 -1.47 -9.34 -16.56
N ASN A 90 -1.84 -9.30 -17.83
CA ASN A 90 -3.12 -9.81 -18.30
C ASN A 90 -3.17 -11.34 -18.32
N GLY A 91 -2.07 -12.00 -18.69
CA GLY A 91 -2.05 -13.45 -18.83
C GLY A 91 -1.67 -14.22 -17.56
N VAL A 92 -1.24 -13.57 -16.47
CA VAL A 92 -0.93 -14.23 -15.20
C VAL A 92 -2.23 -14.64 -14.50
N SER A 93 -2.26 -15.87 -13.97
CA SER A 93 -3.37 -16.35 -13.14
C SER A 93 -2.90 -16.54 -11.70
N VAL A 94 -3.69 -16.03 -10.76
CA VAL A 94 -3.50 -16.22 -9.32
C VAL A 94 -4.66 -17.01 -8.79
N SER A 95 -4.38 -18.19 -8.19
CA SER A 95 -5.37 -19.01 -7.50
C SER A 95 -5.10 -19.00 -6.01
N THR A 96 -6.12 -18.79 -5.22
CA THR A 96 -6.01 -18.82 -3.74
C THR A 96 -7.11 -19.68 -3.13
N THR A 97 -6.76 -20.38 -2.06
CA THR A 97 -7.70 -21.15 -1.27
C THR A 97 -7.94 -20.42 0.04
N ILE A 98 -9.18 -19.98 0.25
CA ILE A 98 -9.60 -19.26 1.46
C ILE A 98 -10.50 -20.19 2.27
N LYS A 99 -10.21 -20.33 3.58
CA LYS A 99 -11.04 -21.06 4.54
C LYS A 99 -11.76 -20.07 5.44
N THR A 100 -13.09 -20.06 5.39
CA THR A 100 -13.91 -19.19 6.23
C THR A 100 -15.12 -19.97 6.75
N ASN A 101 -15.34 -19.98 8.06
CA ASN A 101 -16.45 -20.64 8.74
C ASN A 101 -16.66 -22.13 8.32
N GLY A 102 -15.57 -22.90 8.20
CA GLY A 102 -15.62 -24.30 7.80
C GLY A 102 -15.81 -24.53 6.30
N VAL A 103 -16.00 -23.48 5.52
CA VAL A 103 -16.10 -23.55 4.05
C VAL A 103 -14.76 -23.24 3.41
N THR A 104 -14.32 -24.10 2.50
CA THR A 104 -13.14 -23.88 1.68
C THR A 104 -13.57 -23.33 0.32
N SER A 105 -13.15 -22.13 -0.02
CA SER A 105 -13.40 -21.49 -1.31
C SER A 105 -12.09 -21.39 -2.10
N LYS A 106 -12.11 -21.78 -3.37
CA LYS A 106 -11.01 -21.56 -4.31
C LYS A 106 -11.39 -20.41 -5.24
N LYS A 107 -10.56 -19.37 -5.30
CA LYS A 107 -10.77 -18.23 -6.21
C LYS A 107 -9.59 -18.12 -7.16
N GLY A 108 -9.89 -17.91 -8.44
CA GLY A 108 -8.89 -17.61 -9.47
C GLY A 108 -9.16 -16.24 -10.06
N PHE A 109 -8.11 -15.43 -10.28
CA PHE A 109 -8.20 -14.10 -10.86
C PHE A 109 -6.89 -13.71 -11.55
N GLY A 110 -6.98 -12.76 -12.50
CA GLY A 110 -5.82 -12.08 -13.07
C GLY A 110 -5.44 -10.83 -12.28
N LEU A 111 -4.34 -10.20 -12.63
CA LEU A 111 -3.96 -8.90 -12.06
C LEU A 111 -4.65 -7.75 -12.80
N ILE A 112 -4.68 -7.80 -14.14
CA ILE A 112 -5.53 -6.93 -14.96
C ILE A 112 -6.51 -7.81 -15.74
N GLU A 113 -7.72 -7.30 -15.96
CA GLU A 113 -8.77 -8.01 -16.70
C GLU A 113 -8.54 -7.90 -18.20
N SER A 114 -8.21 -6.68 -18.66
CA SER A 114 -7.91 -6.40 -20.04
C SER A 114 -7.04 -5.16 -20.19
N TYR A 115 -6.45 -5.02 -21.35
CA TYR A 115 -5.83 -3.77 -21.79
C TYR A 115 -6.15 -3.53 -23.26
N ASN A 116 -6.17 -2.25 -23.65
CA ASN A 116 -6.37 -1.83 -25.03
C ASN A 116 -5.35 -0.72 -25.37
N ILE A 117 -4.69 -0.85 -26.51
CA ILE A 117 -3.84 0.20 -27.06
C ILE A 117 -4.73 1.03 -28.00
N VAL A 118 -5.18 2.19 -27.50
CA VAL A 118 -6.17 3.04 -28.16
C VAL A 118 -5.59 3.72 -29.41
N GLU A 119 -4.34 4.22 -29.28
CA GLU A 119 -3.66 4.93 -30.36
C GLU A 119 -2.22 4.46 -30.47
N LYS A 120 -1.72 4.42 -31.70
CA LYS A 120 -0.30 4.27 -32.03
C LYS A 120 0.10 5.42 -32.95
N SER A 121 1.31 5.95 -32.75
CA SER A 121 1.87 6.94 -33.67
C SER A 121 2.10 6.30 -35.03
N GLU A 122 1.53 6.86 -36.08
CA GLU A 122 1.76 6.45 -37.47
C GLU A 122 3.20 6.75 -37.94
N VAL A 123 3.86 7.73 -37.29
CA VAL A 123 5.20 8.19 -37.68
C VAL A 123 6.29 7.22 -37.17
N ASP A 124 6.19 6.76 -35.94
CA ASP A 124 7.23 5.97 -35.27
C ASP A 124 6.71 4.67 -34.62
N GLY A 125 5.43 4.35 -34.77
CA GLY A 125 4.79 3.14 -34.25
C GLY A 125 4.70 3.08 -32.72
N ARG A 126 4.98 4.18 -32.00
CA ARG A 126 4.85 4.22 -30.54
C ARG A 126 3.39 4.32 -30.13
N MET A 127 3.03 3.59 -29.07
CA MET A 127 1.72 3.75 -28.45
C MET A 127 1.61 5.12 -27.79
N ILE A 128 0.46 5.78 -27.97
CA ILE A 128 0.20 7.11 -27.41
C ILE A 128 -0.65 6.96 -26.14
N ALA A 129 -1.73 6.17 -26.22
CA ALA A 129 -2.64 5.95 -25.11
C ALA A 129 -2.90 4.45 -24.90
N VAL A 130 -3.10 4.07 -23.66
CA VAL A 130 -3.43 2.70 -23.23
C VAL A 130 -4.55 2.76 -22.21
N GLU A 131 -5.53 1.88 -22.37
CA GLU A 131 -6.55 1.61 -21.36
C GLU A 131 -6.18 0.34 -20.61
N VAL A 132 -6.29 0.36 -19.30
CA VAL A 132 -6.04 -0.79 -18.43
C VAL A 132 -7.27 -0.98 -17.54
N VAL A 133 -7.88 -2.14 -17.60
CA VAL A 133 -8.96 -2.53 -16.69
C VAL A 133 -8.37 -3.41 -15.60
N LEU A 134 -8.35 -2.90 -14.36
CA LEU A 134 -7.90 -3.69 -13.21
C LEU A 134 -8.87 -4.85 -12.93
N SER A 135 -8.35 -5.97 -12.43
CA SER A 135 -9.20 -7.05 -11.96
C SER A 135 -10.12 -6.58 -10.82
N GLU A 136 -11.28 -7.16 -10.72
CA GLU A 136 -12.24 -6.87 -9.64
C GLU A 136 -11.62 -7.07 -8.26
N TRP A 137 -10.76 -8.06 -8.10
CA TRP A 137 -10.06 -8.33 -6.86
C TRP A 137 -9.18 -7.16 -6.41
N ILE A 138 -8.37 -6.60 -7.34
CA ILE A 138 -7.52 -5.42 -7.03
C ILE A 138 -8.40 -4.20 -6.76
N TYR A 139 -9.46 -4.01 -7.53
CA TYR A 139 -10.35 -2.88 -7.36
C TYR A 139 -11.06 -2.91 -5.99
N ASN A 140 -11.55 -4.08 -5.56
CA ASN A 140 -12.14 -4.25 -4.24
C ASN A 140 -11.13 -3.98 -3.12
N ALA A 141 -9.85 -4.37 -3.29
CA ALA A 141 -8.80 -4.04 -2.34
C ALA A 141 -8.49 -2.53 -2.28
N ILE A 142 -8.66 -1.79 -3.40
CA ILE A 142 -8.60 -0.33 -3.42
C ILE A 142 -9.75 0.26 -2.60
N LEU A 143 -10.99 -0.17 -2.86
CA LEU A 143 -12.18 0.32 -2.17
C LEU A 143 -12.13 0.05 -0.66
N SER A 144 -11.64 -1.12 -0.25
CA SER A 144 -11.47 -1.51 1.15
C SER A 144 -10.25 -0.88 1.82
N ASN A 145 -9.47 -0.07 1.10
CA ASN A 145 -8.23 0.56 1.57
C ASN A 145 -7.19 -0.43 2.14
N GLU A 146 -7.14 -1.66 1.59
CA GLU A 146 -6.25 -2.75 2.03
C GLU A 146 -4.85 -2.69 1.40
N LEU A 147 -4.60 -1.72 0.54
CA LEU A 147 -3.35 -1.58 -0.18
C LEU A 147 -2.37 -0.65 0.53
N LEU A 148 -1.08 -1.02 0.46
CA LEU A 148 0.00 -0.20 1.00
C LEU A 148 0.12 1.12 0.23
N THR A 149 0.18 2.22 0.97
CA THR A 149 0.59 3.51 0.41
C THR A 149 2.11 3.53 0.30
N LEU A 150 2.62 3.79 -0.90
CA LEU A 150 4.05 3.88 -1.18
C LEU A 150 4.50 5.35 -1.22
N SER A 151 5.79 5.59 -0.99
CA SER A 151 6.39 6.91 -1.16
C SER A 151 6.33 7.37 -2.63
N PRO A 152 6.18 8.67 -2.91
CA PRO A 152 6.38 9.19 -4.27
C PRO A 152 7.72 8.79 -4.89
N ASN A 153 8.77 8.64 -4.06
CA ASN A 153 10.13 8.25 -4.51
C ASN A 153 10.26 6.72 -4.76
N TYR A 154 9.17 5.97 -4.75
CA TYR A 154 9.19 4.53 -5.03
C TYR A 154 9.73 4.22 -6.43
N TYR A 155 9.43 5.06 -7.41
CA TYR A 155 9.88 4.84 -8.79
C TYR A 155 11.37 5.15 -9.00
N ASP A 156 12.02 5.85 -8.09
CA ASP A 156 13.48 6.10 -8.11
C ASP A 156 14.29 4.86 -7.75
N ILE A 157 13.63 3.84 -7.18
CA ILE A 157 14.28 2.58 -6.83
C ILE A 157 14.53 1.75 -8.09
N SER A 158 15.78 1.67 -8.55
CA SER A 158 16.16 0.98 -9.78
C SER A 158 16.25 -0.54 -9.66
N SER A 159 16.52 -1.07 -8.46
CA SER A 159 16.74 -2.52 -8.25
C SER A 159 15.43 -3.24 -7.86
N PRO A 160 15.08 -4.36 -8.54
CA PRO A 160 13.90 -5.17 -8.19
C PRO A 160 13.90 -5.65 -6.74
N LEU A 161 15.05 -6.15 -6.26
CA LEU A 161 15.17 -6.57 -4.86
C LEU A 161 14.97 -5.39 -3.90
N LYS A 162 15.53 -4.23 -4.21
CA LYS A 162 15.40 -3.01 -3.40
C LYS A 162 13.95 -2.52 -3.34
N LYS A 163 13.21 -2.56 -4.48
CA LYS A 163 11.76 -2.29 -4.51
C LYS A 163 11.00 -3.24 -3.58
N ARG A 164 11.33 -4.53 -3.63
CA ARG A 164 10.67 -5.52 -2.76
C ARG A 164 11.02 -5.33 -1.29
N VAL A 165 12.29 -5.07 -0.97
CA VAL A 165 12.77 -4.77 0.39
C VAL A 165 12.05 -3.53 0.95
N TYR A 166 11.92 -2.47 0.16
CA TYR A 166 11.17 -1.27 0.55
C TYR A 166 9.70 -1.59 0.90
N LYS A 167 9.02 -2.38 0.06
CA LYS A 167 7.62 -2.77 0.34
C LYS A 167 7.49 -3.65 1.59
N LEU A 168 8.47 -4.53 1.84
CA LEU A 168 8.52 -5.32 3.08
C LEU A 168 8.74 -4.43 4.30
N ALA A 169 9.65 -3.44 4.21
CA ALA A 169 9.84 -2.44 5.25
C ALA A 169 8.53 -1.68 5.52
N ARG A 170 7.87 -1.21 4.46
CA ARG A 170 6.60 -0.49 4.56
C ARG A 170 5.49 -1.31 5.20
N LYS A 171 5.38 -2.60 4.84
CA LYS A 171 4.36 -3.51 5.37
C LYS A 171 4.61 -3.86 6.84
N HIS A 172 5.86 -4.15 7.21
CA HIS A 172 6.18 -4.71 8.52
C HIS A 172 6.56 -3.66 9.56
N CYS A 173 7.25 -2.59 9.15
CA CYS A 173 7.59 -1.49 10.05
C CYS A 173 6.42 -0.49 10.17
N GLY A 174 5.86 -0.05 9.03
CA GLY A 174 4.79 0.95 9.03
C GLY A 174 5.18 2.18 9.85
N ASN A 175 4.42 2.46 10.91
CA ASN A 175 4.63 3.56 11.86
C ASN A 175 5.32 3.11 13.16
N GLN A 176 5.77 1.85 13.26
CA GLN A 176 6.49 1.37 14.43
C GLN A 176 7.92 1.95 14.44
N SER A 177 8.53 2.05 15.62
CA SER A 177 9.89 2.55 15.76
C SER A 177 10.95 1.72 15.04
N LYS A 178 10.70 0.42 14.89
CA LYS A 178 11.51 -0.52 14.12
C LYS A 178 10.73 -1.80 13.80
N ALA A 179 11.20 -2.53 12.80
CA ALA A 179 10.80 -3.92 12.56
C ALA A 179 12.03 -4.77 12.24
N GLU A 180 12.04 -6.01 12.73
CA GLU A 180 13.13 -6.96 12.51
C GLU A 180 12.63 -8.18 11.71
N MET A 181 13.47 -8.70 10.84
CA MET A 181 13.17 -9.87 10.04
C MET A 181 14.43 -10.71 9.82
N ASN A 182 14.35 -12.04 9.97
CA ASN A 182 15.45 -12.91 9.59
C ASN A 182 15.74 -12.80 8.09
N LEU A 183 17.00 -12.84 7.70
CA LEU A 183 17.39 -12.76 6.29
C LEU A 183 16.77 -13.88 5.44
N SER A 184 16.66 -15.10 6.00
CA SER A 184 15.98 -16.22 5.34
C SER A 184 14.50 -15.95 5.07
N THR A 185 13.81 -15.30 6.02
CA THR A 185 12.41 -14.88 5.87
C THR A 185 12.27 -13.77 4.84
N LEU A 186 13.17 -12.79 4.85
CA LEU A 186 13.21 -11.72 3.84
C LEU A 186 13.45 -12.31 2.44
N HIS A 187 14.41 -13.23 2.31
CA HIS A 187 14.70 -13.92 1.06
C HIS A 187 13.46 -14.65 0.54
N LYS A 188 12.81 -15.48 1.36
CA LYS A 188 11.56 -16.17 1.01
C LYS A 188 10.47 -15.19 0.57
N LYS A 189 10.23 -14.12 1.36
CA LYS A 189 9.23 -13.09 1.06
C LYS A 189 9.59 -12.21 -0.14
N SER A 190 10.87 -12.14 -0.53
CA SER A 190 11.31 -11.42 -1.73
C SER A 190 10.90 -12.11 -3.03
N GLY A 191 10.60 -13.41 -2.97
CA GLY A 191 10.33 -14.23 -4.15
C GLY A 191 11.57 -14.48 -5.02
N SER A 192 12.78 -14.22 -4.47
CA SER A 192 14.03 -14.43 -5.18
C SER A 192 14.32 -15.93 -5.36
N THR A 193 14.70 -16.32 -6.57
CA THR A 193 15.18 -17.67 -6.89
C THR A 193 16.70 -17.80 -6.75
N SER A 194 17.40 -16.70 -6.44
CA SER A 194 18.85 -16.71 -6.24
C SER A 194 19.22 -17.39 -4.91
N PRO A 195 20.43 -17.93 -4.76
CA PRO A 195 20.89 -18.44 -3.46
C PRO A 195 20.86 -17.37 -2.36
N LEU A 196 20.59 -17.78 -1.11
CA LEU A 196 20.55 -16.89 0.06
C LEU A 196 21.84 -16.05 0.20
N LYS A 197 23.01 -16.64 -0.13
CA LYS A 197 24.29 -15.92 -0.13
C LYS A 197 24.28 -14.67 -1.01
N LYS A 198 23.62 -14.74 -2.18
CA LYS A 198 23.48 -13.57 -3.08
C LYS A 198 22.55 -12.53 -2.50
N THR A 199 21.48 -12.95 -1.84
CA THR A 199 20.57 -12.02 -1.14
C THR A 199 21.32 -11.30 -0.02
N ARG A 200 22.11 -12.02 0.81
CA ARG A 200 22.93 -11.42 1.88
C ARG A 200 23.89 -10.37 1.32
N TYR A 201 24.61 -10.69 0.26
CA TYR A 201 25.48 -9.73 -0.40
C TYR A 201 24.75 -8.48 -0.88
N ASN A 202 23.58 -8.65 -1.50
CA ASN A 202 22.78 -7.51 -1.97
C ASN A 202 22.22 -6.69 -0.82
N ILE A 203 21.81 -7.31 0.30
CA ILE A 203 21.32 -6.59 1.50
C ILE A 203 22.43 -5.72 2.09
N LYS A 204 23.67 -6.23 2.18
CA LYS A 204 24.82 -5.41 2.62
C LYS A 204 25.04 -4.22 1.71
N LYS A 205 24.93 -4.40 0.39
CA LYS A 205 25.00 -3.27 -0.56
C LYS A 205 23.88 -2.26 -0.41
N ILE A 206 22.65 -2.72 -0.11
CA ILE A 206 21.52 -1.82 0.15
C ILE A 206 21.76 -1.05 1.46
N GLU A 207 22.34 -1.68 2.48
CA GLU A 207 22.73 -1.02 3.73
C GLU A 207 23.81 0.03 3.53
N GLU A 208 24.88 -0.28 2.77
CA GLU A 208 25.98 0.65 2.48
C GLU A 208 25.47 1.95 1.84
N VAL A 209 24.61 1.86 0.83
CA VAL A 209 24.02 3.01 0.14
C VAL A 209 22.93 3.66 0.99
N ASN A 210 22.10 2.84 1.62
CA ASN A 210 21.01 3.19 2.55
C ASN A 210 20.07 4.30 2.06
N ASP A 211 19.67 4.23 0.79
CA ASP A 211 18.84 5.22 0.08
C ASP A 211 17.38 4.77 -0.10
N LEU A 212 16.91 3.75 0.67
CA LEU A 212 15.50 3.38 0.66
C LEU A 212 14.64 4.58 1.06
N PRO A 213 13.56 4.88 0.32
CA PRO A 213 12.60 5.87 0.77
C PRO A 213 12.05 5.50 2.15
N ASP A 214 11.80 6.49 2.99
CA ASP A 214 11.13 6.39 4.29
C ASP A 214 11.85 5.55 5.36
N TYR A 215 12.77 4.64 5.00
CA TYR A 215 13.40 3.70 5.93
C TYR A 215 14.91 3.67 5.82
N LYS A 216 15.59 3.46 6.95
CA LYS A 216 16.96 2.97 7.01
C LYS A 216 16.93 1.46 7.15
N LEU A 217 17.84 0.77 6.47
CA LEU A 217 18.08 -0.65 6.60
C LEU A 217 19.36 -0.86 7.38
N ILE A 218 19.35 -1.76 8.36
CA ILE A 218 20.51 -2.18 9.14
C ILE A 218 20.56 -3.71 9.09
N TYR A 219 21.74 -4.27 8.75
CA TYR A 219 21.95 -5.70 8.73
C TYR A 219 22.79 -6.15 9.93
N LEU A 220 22.18 -6.94 10.81
CA LEU A 220 22.84 -7.51 11.98
C LEU A 220 23.49 -8.86 11.60
N GLU A 221 24.77 -8.84 11.25
CA GLU A 221 25.51 -10.01 10.75
C GLU A 221 25.47 -11.18 11.71
N GLU A 222 25.78 -10.96 12.99
CA GLU A 222 25.82 -12.02 14.03
C GLU A 222 24.49 -12.77 14.19
N LYS A 223 23.38 -12.08 13.92
CA LYS A 223 22.02 -12.62 14.06
C LYS A 223 21.38 -12.99 12.73
N ASP A 224 22.04 -12.73 11.61
CA ASP A 224 21.53 -12.87 10.24
C ASP A 224 20.14 -12.24 10.07
N LYS A 225 19.97 -11.01 10.62
CA LYS A 225 18.71 -10.26 10.64
C LYS A 225 18.82 -8.93 9.93
N VAL A 226 17.71 -8.50 9.34
CA VAL A 226 17.53 -7.17 8.79
C VAL A 226 16.60 -6.38 9.70
N VAL A 227 16.99 -5.15 10.02
CA VAL A 227 16.20 -4.19 10.82
C VAL A 227 15.84 -3.01 9.93
N PHE A 228 14.56 -2.66 9.94
CA PHE A 228 14.04 -1.46 9.29
C PHE A 228 13.72 -0.42 10.34
N VAL A 229 14.23 0.80 10.15
CA VAL A 229 14.01 1.94 11.04
C VAL A 229 13.46 3.10 10.21
N PRO A 230 12.29 3.67 10.54
CA PRO A 230 11.76 4.82 9.81
C PRO A 230 12.72 6.02 9.91
N ARG A 231 12.87 6.77 8.82
CA ARG A 231 13.56 8.06 8.85
C ARG A 231 12.68 9.07 9.59
N GLN A 232 13.25 9.94 10.41
CA GLN A 232 12.47 10.90 11.22
C GLN A 232 11.56 11.80 10.37
N GLU A 233 12.06 12.30 9.24
CA GLU A 233 11.27 13.09 8.30
C GLU A 233 10.09 12.31 7.70
N SER A 234 10.28 11.02 7.50
CA SER A 234 9.26 10.14 6.95
C SER A 234 8.18 9.81 7.97
N ILE A 235 8.52 9.74 9.27
CA ILE A 235 7.52 9.56 10.34
C ILE A 235 6.50 10.70 10.30
N LYS A 236 6.94 11.95 10.13
CA LYS A 236 6.04 13.11 10.00
C LYS A 236 5.15 13.01 8.76
N LYS A 237 5.73 12.66 7.58
CA LYS A 237 4.99 12.49 6.32
C LYS A 237 4.01 11.32 6.39
N LEU A 238 4.40 10.20 7.01
CA LEU A 238 3.55 9.02 7.17
C LEU A 238 2.36 9.30 8.09
N LYS A 239 2.58 10.04 9.17
CA LYS A 239 1.51 10.51 10.05
C LYS A 239 0.53 11.42 9.31
N GLN A 240 1.03 12.34 8.48
CA GLN A 240 0.20 13.22 7.63
C GLN A 240 -0.55 12.47 6.52
N ALA A 241 0.07 11.46 5.88
CA ALA A 241 -0.56 10.68 4.82
C ALA A 241 -1.66 9.73 5.33
N HIS A 242 -1.58 9.29 6.60
CA HIS A 242 -2.66 8.55 7.25
C HIS A 242 -3.77 9.45 7.78
N TYR A 243 -3.56 10.75 7.84
CA TYR A 243 -4.59 11.72 8.13
C TYR A 243 -5.40 12.00 6.86
N ASN A 244 -6.35 11.14 6.57
CA ASN A 244 -7.30 11.34 5.46
C ASN A 244 -8.43 12.34 5.81
N GLY A 245 -8.21 13.26 6.74
CA GLY A 245 -9.24 14.20 7.18
C GLY A 245 -10.44 13.56 7.89
N VAL A 246 -10.42 12.25 8.11
CA VAL A 246 -11.49 11.54 8.81
C VAL A 246 -11.29 11.73 10.30
N LYS A 247 -12.09 12.62 10.86
CA LYS A 247 -12.16 12.81 12.32
C LYS A 247 -12.54 11.49 13.00
N PRO A 248 -11.94 11.18 14.17
CA PRO A 248 -12.35 10.01 14.94
C PRO A 248 -13.85 10.05 15.21
N LYS A 249 -14.56 8.99 14.83
CA LYS A 249 -16.00 8.86 15.14
C LYS A 249 -16.14 8.12 16.47
N LEU A 250 -16.90 8.69 17.36
CA LEU A 250 -17.22 8.10 18.66
C LEU A 250 -18.56 7.35 18.58
N LYS A 251 -18.65 6.23 19.29
CA LYS A 251 -19.91 5.47 19.40
C LYS A 251 -20.88 6.17 20.35
N PRO A 252 -22.19 6.04 20.15
CA PRO A 252 -23.21 6.65 21.05
C PRO A 252 -23.03 6.27 22.52
N GLU A 253 -22.60 5.05 22.80
CA GLU A 253 -22.32 4.55 24.16
C GLU A 253 -21.20 5.34 24.86
N THR A 254 -20.24 5.88 24.11
CA THR A 254 -19.12 6.66 24.65
C THR A 254 -19.62 7.95 25.28
N TYR A 255 -20.56 8.65 24.64
CA TYR A 255 -21.16 9.87 25.21
C TYR A 255 -21.93 9.58 26.49
N ALA A 256 -22.67 8.47 26.54
CA ALA A 256 -23.39 8.04 27.75
C ALA A 256 -22.43 7.73 28.91
N ASN A 257 -21.32 7.04 28.63
CA ASN A 257 -20.29 6.70 29.62
C ASN A 257 -19.55 7.95 30.12
N VAL A 258 -19.24 8.90 29.22
CA VAL A 258 -18.61 10.17 29.60
C VAL A 258 -19.58 11.01 30.47
N ARG A 259 -20.87 11.10 30.11
CA ARG A 259 -21.88 11.79 30.94
C ARG A 259 -21.94 11.20 32.35
N LYS A 260 -22.04 9.87 32.47
CA LYS A 260 -22.04 9.19 33.79
C LYS A 260 -20.78 9.52 34.59
N MET A 261 -19.63 9.57 33.96
CA MET A 261 -18.35 9.88 34.62
C MET A 261 -18.29 11.35 35.07
N LEU A 262 -18.89 12.30 34.33
CA LEU A 262 -18.85 13.73 34.62
C LEU A 262 -19.97 14.19 35.59
N ILE A 263 -20.95 13.37 35.90
CA ILE A 263 -21.99 13.67 36.88
C ILE A 263 -21.33 13.86 38.27
N LYS A 264 -21.68 15.01 38.92
CA LYS A 264 -21.29 15.31 40.29
C LYS A 264 -22.17 14.57 41.31
N ARG A 265 -21.77 14.58 42.58
CA ARG A 265 -22.54 13.95 43.67
C ARG A 265 -23.99 14.48 43.82
N ASP A 266 -24.26 15.67 43.29
CA ASP A 266 -25.61 16.31 43.27
C ASP A 266 -26.48 15.88 42.07
N GLY A 267 -25.98 14.92 41.26
CA GLY A 267 -26.68 14.38 40.09
C GLY A 267 -26.65 15.28 38.86
N ARG A 268 -25.94 16.41 38.87
CA ARG A 268 -25.85 17.34 37.74
C ARG A 268 -24.58 17.12 36.92
N CYS A 269 -24.72 17.14 35.62
CA CYS A 269 -23.57 17.19 34.67
C CYS A 269 -23.45 18.62 34.13
N ASN A 270 -22.41 19.36 34.56
CA ASN A 270 -22.21 20.75 34.16
C ASN A 270 -21.44 20.88 32.84
N PHE A 271 -21.16 19.77 32.17
CA PHE A 271 -20.39 19.74 30.92
C PHE A 271 -21.27 19.33 29.75
N ASP A 272 -21.19 20.10 28.67
CA ASP A 272 -21.70 19.65 27.39
C ASP A 272 -20.70 18.67 26.77
N VAL A 273 -21.08 17.39 26.69
CA VAL A 273 -20.19 16.32 26.19
C VAL A 273 -19.86 16.51 24.71
N HIS A 274 -20.75 17.12 23.94
CA HIS A 274 -20.49 17.43 22.53
C HIS A 274 -19.53 18.61 22.36
N ALA A 275 -19.63 19.62 23.24
CA ALA A 275 -18.64 20.69 23.29
C ALA A 275 -17.24 20.16 23.67
N LEU A 276 -17.17 19.23 24.62
CA LEU A 276 -15.91 18.55 24.98
C LEU A 276 -15.35 17.70 23.82
N GLU A 277 -16.21 17.09 23.01
CA GLU A 277 -15.79 16.39 21.79
C GLU A 277 -15.15 17.34 20.78
N GLN A 278 -15.77 18.51 20.54
CA GLN A 278 -15.20 19.50 19.62
C GLN A 278 -13.85 20.03 20.13
N GLU A 279 -13.73 20.30 21.42
CA GLU A 279 -12.47 20.70 22.05
C GLU A 279 -11.40 19.62 21.94
N TRP A 280 -11.77 18.35 22.17
CA TRP A 280 -10.88 17.21 22.02
C TRP A 280 -10.42 17.02 20.56
N LEU A 281 -11.34 17.11 19.59
CA LEU A 281 -11.03 17.03 18.17
C LEU A 281 -10.09 18.15 17.74
N PHE A 282 -10.29 19.38 18.23
CA PHE A 282 -9.41 20.50 17.97
C PHE A 282 -7.99 20.25 18.54
N HIS A 283 -7.87 19.76 19.77
CA HIS A 283 -6.59 19.35 20.35
C HIS A 283 -5.94 18.21 19.59
N TRP A 284 -6.72 17.23 19.16
CA TRP A 284 -6.24 16.11 18.37
C TRP A 284 -5.73 16.57 16.99
N GLU A 285 -6.41 17.48 16.31
CA GLU A 285 -5.97 18.09 15.05
C GLU A 285 -4.67 18.88 15.22
N LYS A 286 -4.53 19.63 16.31
CA LYS A 286 -3.38 20.48 16.60
C LYS A 286 -2.13 19.67 17.03
N ASN A 287 -2.31 18.55 17.69
CA ASN A 287 -1.26 17.68 18.22
C ASN A 287 -0.91 16.52 17.30
N GLU A 288 -0.71 16.79 15.99
CA GLU A 288 -0.23 15.84 14.98
C GLU A 288 -1.13 14.63 14.68
N SER A 289 -2.44 14.71 14.95
CA SER A 289 -3.49 13.82 14.41
C SER A 289 -3.12 12.33 14.27
N GLU A 290 -2.60 11.69 15.31
CA GLU A 290 -2.31 10.25 15.26
C GLU A 290 -3.58 9.44 15.06
N THR A 291 -3.56 8.45 14.17
CA THR A 291 -4.68 7.51 14.06
C THR A 291 -4.88 6.80 15.38
N LEU A 292 -5.95 7.15 16.07
CA LEU A 292 -6.23 6.59 17.39
C LEU A 292 -6.67 5.14 17.26
N LYS A 293 -5.93 4.21 17.85
CA LYS A 293 -6.32 2.80 17.96
C LYS A 293 -7.60 2.61 18.79
N ASN A 294 -7.84 3.53 19.72
CA ASN A 294 -9.01 3.53 20.59
C ASN A 294 -9.46 4.98 20.81
N PRO A 295 -10.22 5.57 19.88
CA PRO A 295 -10.72 6.94 19.99
C PRO A 295 -11.64 7.13 21.21
N GLU A 296 -12.47 6.13 21.54
CA GLU A 296 -13.35 6.18 22.70
C GLU A 296 -12.56 6.32 24.01
N GLY A 297 -11.52 5.51 24.18
CA GLY A 297 -10.65 5.56 25.36
C GLY A 297 -9.83 6.84 25.44
N ALA A 298 -9.44 7.41 24.30
CA ALA A 298 -8.70 8.68 24.23
C ALA A 298 -9.61 9.86 24.65
N PHE A 299 -10.83 9.92 24.11
CA PHE A 299 -11.82 10.91 24.48
C PHE A 299 -12.23 10.82 25.95
N TYR A 300 -12.44 9.59 26.46
CA TYR A 300 -12.75 9.38 27.88
C TYR A 300 -11.65 9.91 28.80
N ARG A 301 -10.36 9.67 28.48
CA ARG A 301 -9.22 10.22 29.24
C ARG A 301 -9.16 11.74 29.18
N PHE A 302 -9.39 12.33 28.01
CA PHE A 302 -9.45 13.78 27.86
C PHE A 302 -10.52 14.39 28.77
N CYS A 303 -11.74 13.84 28.75
CA CYS A 303 -12.84 14.32 29.59
C CYS A 303 -12.56 14.12 31.09
N LYS A 304 -11.84 13.04 31.46
CA LYS A 304 -11.45 12.79 32.84
C LYS A 304 -10.51 13.87 33.42
N GLN A 305 -9.68 14.48 32.58
CA GLN A 305 -8.77 15.56 32.98
C GLN A 305 -9.52 16.89 33.23
N LYS A 306 -10.76 17.03 32.73
CA LYS A 306 -11.58 18.22 32.89
C LYS A 306 -12.49 18.16 34.14
N LYS A 307 -12.59 16.99 34.79
CA LYS A 307 -13.39 16.78 36.01
C LYS A 307 -12.65 17.31 37.23
#